data_3aee89cd9cb5225b79dc59f0a7fb36b6
#
_entry.id   3aee89cd9cb5225b79dc59f0a7fb36b6
#
_cell.length_a   1.000
_cell.length_b   1.000
_cell.length_c   1.000
_cell.angle_alpha   90.00
_cell.angle_beta   90.00
_cell.angle_gamma   90.00
#
_symmetry.space_group_name_H-M   'P 1'
#
loop_
_entity.id
_entity.type
_entity.pdbx_description
1 polymer ?
#
loop_
_entity_poly.entity_id
_entity_poly.type
_entity_poly.pdbx_seq_one_letter_code
_entity_poly.pdbx_strand_id
1 'polypeptide(L)'
;AGELCELNRRRQHLETEIWDDASGMMDGKTPSTPIVLASEKWHQGVIGIAASKLAEQYSKPTIMICLDGDKGKGSCRSYGGFNLFDALSACSEYLEGFGGHALAAGLNIKRDKLRQFCRAFSEYYENNKPTELPTLCCDICVTDPGILDMKGVDALSRLEPYGSGNPKPT
;
A
#
# COMPACT_ATOMS: atom_id res chain seq x y z
N ALA A 1 25.67 11.46 -9.57
CA ALA A 1 25.53 10.27 -8.70
C ALA A 1 25.42 10.69 -7.23
N GLY A 2 26.34 11.52 -6.67
CA GLY A 2 26.37 11.89 -5.25
C GLY A 2 25.07 12.55 -4.75
N GLU A 3 24.55 13.53 -5.47
CA GLU A 3 23.30 14.23 -5.11
C GLU A 3 22.09 13.29 -5.04
N LEU A 4 21.95 12.37 -5.99
CA LEU A 4 20.87 11.38 -5.98
C LEU A 4 21.00 10.42 -4.80
N CYS A 5 22.20 10.03 -4.42
CA CYS A 5 22.43 9.22 -3.23
C CYS A 5 22.02 9.95 -1.95
N GLU A 6 22.30 11.25 -1.84
CA GLU A 6 21.90 12.07 -0.70
C GLU A 6 20.37 12.23 -0.61
N LEU A 7 19.72 12.54 -1.73
CA LEU A 7 18.25 12.62 -1.80
C LEU A 7 17.60 11.28 -1.43
N ASN A 8 18.17 10.16 -1.87
CA ASN A 8 17.65 8.85 -1.52
C ASN A 8 17.82 8.51 -0.04
N ARG A 9 18.96 8.88 0.59
CA ARG A 9 19.15 8.73 2.05
C ARG A 9 18.13 9.55 2.83
N ARG A 10 17.91 10.82 2.42
CA ARG A 10 16.90 11.69 3.03
C ARG A 10 15.51 11.09 2.89
N ARG A 11 15.14 10.58 1.73
CA ARG A 11 13.86 9.89 1.52
C ARG A 11 13.71 8.68 2.46
N GLN A 12 14.76 7.84 2.57
CA GLN A 12 14.76 6.67 3.45
C GLN A 12 14.62 7.06 4.93
N HIS A 13 15.25 8.15 5.36
CA HIS A 13 15.11 8.65 6.72
C HIS A 13 13.67 9.07 7.01
N LEU A 14 13.08 9.92 6.14
CA LEU A 14 11.68 10.32 6.24
C LEU A 14 10.72 9.12 6.23
N GLU A 15 11.02 8.11 5.43
CA GLU A 15 10.22 6.87 5.38
C GLU A 15 10.26 6.13 6.71
N THR A 16 11.42 6.04 7.36
CA THR A 16 11.56 5.42 8.68
C THR A 16 10.80 6.20 9.74
N GLU A 17 10.93 7.53 9.78
CA GLU A 17 10.19 8.39 10.73
C GLU A 17 8.66 8.23 10.58
N ILE A 18 8.16 8.23 9.33
CA ILE A 18 6.73 8.03 9.03
C ILE A 18 6.29 6.62 9.47
N TRP A 19 7.11 5.61 9.22
CA TRP A 19 6.85 4.24 9.61
C TRP A 19 6.73 4.08 11.13
N ASP A 20 7.68 4.65 11.88
CA ASP A 20 7.70 4.58 13.35
C ASP A 20 6.49 5.30 13.97
N ASP A 21 6.16 6.50 13.45
CA ASP A 21 4.99 7.27 13.90
C ASP A 21 3.69 6.51 13.59
N ALA A 22 3.53 5.99 12.38
CA ALA A 22 2.36 5.22 11.97
C ALA A 22 2.21 3.91 12.76
N SER A 23 3.30 3.19 12.98
CA SER A 23 3.32 1.96 13.78
C SER A 23 2.96 2.24 15.24
N GLY A 24 3.41 3.36 15.78
CA GLY A 24 3.01 3.83 17.13
C GLY A 24 1.50 4.12 17.21
N MET A 25 0.90 4.69 16.17
CA MET A 25 -0.55 4.92 16.11
C MET A 25 -1.37 3.62 16.07
N MET A 26 -0.80 2.54 15.56
CA MET A 26 -1.44 1.22 15.48
C MET A 26 -1.43 0.47 16.83
N ASP A 27 -0.66 0.94 17.84
CA ASP A 27 -0.59 0.37 19.19
C ASP A 27 -0.32 -1.16 19.21
N GLY A 28 0.44 -1.66 18.24
CA GLY A 28 0.82 -3.07 18.12
C GLY A 28 -0.35 -4.04 17.81
N LYS A 29 -1.54 -3.52 17.55
CA LYS A 29 -2.72 -4.35 17.24
C LYS A 29 -2.85 -4.59 15.74
N THR A 30 -3.21 -5.82 15.39
CA THR A 30 -3.62 -6.13 14.01
C THR A 30 -5.01 -5.55 13.76
N PRO A 31 -5.17 -4.60 12.81
CA PRO A 31 -6.46 -3.99 12.56
C PRO A 31 -7.46 -5.00 11.96
N SER A 32 -8.69 -5.00 12.44
CA SER A 32 -9.80 -5.73 11.84
C SER A 32 -10.37 -5.01 10.62
N THR A 33 -10.22 -3.69 10.57
CA THR A 33 -10.73 -2.78 9.54
C THR A 33 -9.59 -2.25 8.65
N PRO A 34 -9.88 -1.57 7.54
CA PRO A 34 -8.88 -0.85 6.77
C PRO A 34 -8.11 0.14 7.63
N ILE A 35 -6.86 0.38 7.28
CA ILE A 35 -6.00 1.32 7.98
C ILE A 35 -6.21 2.72 7.37
N VAL A 36 -6.64 3.68 8.19
CA VAL A 36 -6.70 5.09 7.81
C VAL A 36 -6.01 5.90 8.88
N LEU A 37 -4.84 6.44 8.54
CA LEU A 37 -4.00 7.23 9.45
C LEU A 37 -3.78 8.63 8.88
N ALA A 38 -3.69 9.63 9.75
CA ALA A 38 -3.47 11.01 9.37
C ALA A 38 -2.52 11.71 10.34
N SER A 39 -1.58 12.50 9.81
CA SER A 39 -0.61 13.26 10.61
C SER A 39 -0.15 14.52 9.90
N GLU A 40 0.11 15.57 10.66
CA GLU A 40 0.74 16.81 10.17
C GLU A 40 2.26 16.67 10.01
N LYS A 41 2.85 15.65 10.64
CA LYS A 41 4.30 15.44 10.63
C LYS A 41 4.80 14.77 9.34
N TRP A 42 3.92 14.19 8.56
CA TRP A 42 4.29 13.35 7.42
C TRP A 42 4.59 14.15 6.16
N HIS A 43 5.49 13.62 5.36
CA HIS A 43 5.84 14.20 4.07
C HIS A 43 5.02 13.58 2.94
N GLN A 44 4.25 14.40 2.21
CA GLN A 44 3.33 13.96 1.14
C GLN A 44 4.00 13.06 0.09
N GLY A 45 5.25 13.34 -0.30
CA GLY A 45 5.98 12.55 -1.30
C GLY A 45 6.42 11.15 -0.83
N VAL A 46 6.28 10.85 0.47
CA VAL A 46 6.79 9.59 1.06
C VAL A 46 5.67 8.71 1.62
N ILE A 47 4.52 9.28 2.01
CA ILE A 47 3.41 8.52 2.60
C ILE A 47 2.93 7.35 1.72
N GLY A 48 3.07 7.43 0.40
CA GLY A 48 2.70 6.35 -0.50
C GLY A 48 3.56 5.08 -0.35
N ILE A 49 4.83 5.24 0.01
CA ILE A 49 5.75 4.12 0.26
C ILE A 49 5.39 3.47 1.61
N ALA A 50 5.18 4.28 2.63
CA ALA A 50 4.75 3.80 3.94
C ALA A 50 3.37 3.11 3.88
N ALA A 51 2.43 3.66 3.10
CA ALA A 51 1.12 3.03 2.88
C ALA A 51 1.24 1.64 2.24
N SER A 52 2.15 1.44 1.28
CA SER A 52 2.39 0.13 0.68
C SER A 52 2.91 -0.86 1.72
N LYS A 53 3.90 -0.48 2.52
CA LYS A 53 4.46 -1.34 3.58
C LYS A 53 3.42 -1.73 4.64
N LEU A 54 2.59 -0.77 5.07
CA LEU A 54 1.51 -1.05 6.02
C LEU A 54 0.46 -1.98 5.43
N ALA A 55 0.08 -1.77 4.16
CA ALA A 55 -0.90 -2.62 3.49
C ALA A 55 -0.41 -4.08 3.40
N GLU A 56 0.85 -4.29 3.08
CA GLU A 56 1.48 -5.61 3.03
C GLU A 56 1.61 -6.24 4.41
N GLN A 57 2.13 -5.50 5.39
CA GLN A 57 2.36 -6.02 6.74
C GLN A 57 1.09 -6.45 7.45
N TYR A 58 0.04 -5.64 7.34
CA TYR A 58 -1.23 -5.90 8.05
C TYR A 58 -2.28 -6.58 7.17
N SER A 59 -1.96 -6.85 5.91
CA SER A 59 -2.89 -7.48 4.95
C SER A 59 -4.22 -6.73 4.86
N LYS A 60 -4.15 -5.37 4.83
CA LYS A 60 -5.31 -4.48 4.82
C LYS A 60 -5.13 -3.31 3.85
N PRO A 61 -6.20 -2.89 3.16
CA PRO A 61 -6.17 -1.62 2.44
C PRO A 61 -5.78 -0.50 3.38
N THR A 62 -4.86 0.36 2.93
CA THR A 62 -4.25 1.39 3.77
C THR A 62 -4.33 2.75 3.09
N ILE A 63 -4.77 3.75 3.85
CA ILE A 63 -4.81 5.16 3.48
C ILE A 63 -3.96 5.94 4.47
N MET A 64 -2.95 6.64 4.00
CA MET A 64 -2.15 7.57 4.79
C MET A 64 -2.37 8.99 4.31
N ILE A 65 -2.66 9.89 5.23
CA ILE A 65 -3.05 11.27 4.94
C ILE A 65 -2.07 12.24 5.61
N CYS A 66 -1.40 13.04 4.79
CA CYS A 66 -0.63 14.19 5.24
C CYS A 66 -1.57 15.38 5.43
N LEU A 67 -1.63 15.93 6.63
CA LEU A 67 -2.47 17.07 6.97
C LEU A 67 -1.66 18.37 6.89
N ASP A 68 -2.26 19.40 6.29
CA ASP A 68 -1.73 20.77 6.24
C ASP A 68 -2.90 21.74 6.53
N GLY A 69 -2.93 22.25 7.75
CA GLY A 69 -4.06 23.04 8.25
C GLY A 69 -5.38 22.27 8.16
N ASP A 70 -6.33 22.84 7.42
CA ASP A 70 -7.67 22.25 7.22
C ASP A 70 -7.76 21.26 6.07
N LYS A 71 -6.65 21.01 5.36
CA LYS A 71 -6.61 20.13 4.19
C LYS A 71 -5.77 18.89 4.47
N GLY A 72 -6.14 17.80 3.83
CA GLY A 72 -5.39 16.56 3.83
C GLY A 72 -5.20 16.03 2.42
N LYS A 73 -3.98 15.54 2.14
CA LYS A 73 -3.68 14.79 0.93
C LYS A 73 -3.32 13.36 1.30
N GLY A 74 -4.03 12.41 0.73
CA GLY A 74 -3.87 11.00 1.03
C GLY A 74 -3.26 10.20 -0.09
N SER A 75 -2.56 9.15 0.29
CA SER A 75 -2.10 8.08 -0.59
C SER A 75 -2.70 6.76 -0.12
N CYS A 76 -3.33 6.05 -1.05
CA CYS A 76 -4.09 4.83 -0.80
C CYS A 76 -3.40 3.64 -1.45
N ARG A 77 -3.36 2.51 -0.75
CA ARG A 77 -2.86 1.24 -1.26
C ARG A 77 -3.84 0.13 -0.94
N SER A 78 -4.11 -0.69 -1.94
CA SER A 78 -4.98 -1.85 -1.80
C SER A 78 -4.22 -3.05 -1.23
N TYR A 79 -4.98 -4.03 -0.77
CA TYR A 79 -4.53 -5.36 -0.44
C TYR A 79 -5.61 -6.39 -0.79
N GLY A 80 -5.17 -7.60 -1.22
CA GLY A 80 -6.06 -8.73 -1.44
C GLY A 80 -7.10 -8.54 -2.55
N GLY A 81 -6.85 -7.66 -3.54
CA GLY A 81 -7.77 -7.42 -4.65
C GLY A 81 -8.91 -6.44 -4.34
N PHE A 82 -8.91 -5.79 -3.17
CA PHE A 82 -9.90 -4.76 -2.86
C PHE A 82 -9.81 -3.56 -3.80
N ASN A 83 -10.91 -3.15 -4.41
CA ASN A 83 -10.93 -2.05 -5.36
C ASN A 83 -11.01 -0.70 -4.66
N LEU A 84 -9.88 0.01 -4.56
CA LEU A 84 -9.81 1.34 -3.95
C LEU A 84 -10.59 2.40 -4.71
N PHE A 85 -10.62 2.34 -6.04
CA PHE A 85 -11.32 3.34 -6.84
C PHE A 85 -12.83 3.31 -6.58
N ASP A 86 -13.42 2.12 -6.53
CA ASP A 86 -14.84 1.96 -6.22
C ASP A 86 -15.14 2.41 -4.78
N ALA A 87 -14.27 2.06 -3.83
CA ALA A 87 -14.41 2.48 -2.43
C ALA A 87 -14.35 4.01 -2.26
N LEU A 88 -13.40 4.68 -2.93
CA LEU A 88 -13.29 6.14 -2.89
C LEU A 88 -14.47 6.81 -3.62
N SER A 89 -14.96 6.20 -4.71
CA SER A 89 -16.16 6.66 -5.41
C SER A 89 -17.40 6.63 -4.52
N ALA A 90 -17.58 5.55 -3.77
CA ALA A 90 -18.66 5.42 -2.80
C ALA A 90 -18.57 6.41 -1.63
N CYS A 91 -17.35 6.86 -1.30
CA CYS A 91 -17.08 7.84 -0.23
C CYS A 91 -16.89 9.27 -0.76
N SER A 92 -17.22 9.54 -2.03
CA SER A 92 -16.88 10.80 -2.72
C SER A 92 -17.49 12.05 -2.06
N GLU A 93 -18.63 11.94 -1.38
CA GLU A 93 -19.26 13.05 -0.65
C GLU A 93 -18.40 13.64 0.47
N TYR A 94 -17.42 12.88 0.98
CA TYR A 94 -16.49 13.31 2.03
C TYR A 94 -15.18 13.85 1.47
N LEU A 95 -14.94 13.71 0.16
CA LEU A 95 -13.68 14.04 -0.50
C LEU A 95 -13.81 15.33 -1.32
N GLU A 96 -12.72 16.12 -1.38
CA GLU A 96 -12.63 17.24 -2.32
C GLU A 96 -12.21 16.77 -3.73
N GLY A 97 -11.63 15.60 -3.82
CA GLY A 97 -11.22 14.96 -5.06
C GLY A 97 -10.43 13.69 -4.79
N PHE A 98 -10.47 12.79 -5.73
CA PHE A 98 -9.69 11.55 -5.70
C PHE A 98 -9.38 11.10 -7.12
N GLY A 99 -8.43 10.19 -7.25
CA GLY A 99 -8.06 9.59 -8.54
C GLY A 99 -7.07 8.46 -8.37
N GLY A 100 -7.02 7.59 -9.36
CA GLY A 100 -6.15 6.42 -9.35
C GLY A 100 -6.81 5.21 -9.98
N HIS A 101 -6.41 4.04 -9.53
CA HIS A 101 -6.86 2.75 -10.01
C HIS A 101 -7.25 1.83 -8.85
N ALA A 102 -7.65 0.60 -9.15
CA ALA A 102 -8.06 -0.37 -8.13
C ALA A 102 -6.99 -0.62 -7.04
N LEU A 103 -5.71 -0.62 -7.41
CA LEU A 103 -4.63 -1.00 -6.49
C LEU A 103 -3.98 0.18 -5.78
N ALA A 104 -4.00 1.37 -6.37
CA ALA A 104 -3.38 2.58 -5.82
C ALA A 104 -4.17 3.81 -6.23
N ALA A 105 -4.39 4.71 -5.29
CA ALA A 105 -5.12 5.96 -5.51
C ALA A 105 -4.57 7.09 -4.64
N GLY A 106 -4.97 8.30 -4.96
CA GLY A 106 -4.76 9.50 -4.16
C GLY A 106 -6.08 10.18 -3.85
N LEU A 107 -6.13 10.92 -2.76
CA LEU A 107 -7.30 11.70 -2.38
C LEU A 107 -6.93 13.07 -1.78
N ASN A 108 -7.89 13.99 -1.86
CA ASN A 108 -7.87 15.24 -1.12
C ASN A 108 -9.12 15.29 -0.23
N ILE A 109 -8.95 15.73 1.01
CA ILE A 109 -10.01 15.72 2.01
C ILE A 109 -9.88 16.94 2.93
N LYS A 110 -11.00 17.45 3.44
CA LYS A 110 -10.99 18.41 4.54
C LYS A 110 -10.84 17.69 5.88
N ARG A 111 -10.10 18.30 6.80
CA ARG A 111 -9.86 17.74 8.14
C ARG A 111 -11.16 17.43 8.88
N ASP A 112 -12.15 18.29 8.80
CA ASP A 112 -13.44 18.13 9.44
C ASP A 112 -14.26 16.93 8.89
N LYS A 113 -13.97 16.48 7.67
CA LYS A 113 -14.60 15.32 7.02
C LYS A 113 -13.90 13.98 7.31
N LEU A 114 -12.69 14.02 7.86
CA LEU A 114 -11.87 12.83 8.04
C LEU A 114 -12.58 11.72 8.83
N ARG A 115 -13.25 12.07 9.93
CA ARG A 115 -13.95 11.10 10.79
C ARG A 115 -15.12 10.43 10.06
N GLN A 116 -15.87 11.19 9.28
CA GLN A 116 -17.01 10.68 8.50
C GLN A 116 -16.50 9.76 7.38
N PHE A 117 -15.44 10.19 6.68
CA PHE A 117 -14.77 9.39 5.67
C PHE A 117 -14.27 8.05 6.23
N CYS A 118 -13.54 8.05 7.34
CA CYS A 118 -13.03 6.82 7.96
C CYS A 118 -14.16 5.83 8.26
N ARG A 119 -15.30 6.31 8.76
CA ARG A 119 -16.46 5.47 9.06
C ARG A 119 -17.07 4.89 7.77
N ALA A 120 -17.33 5.72 6.79
CA ALA A 120 -17.92 5.30 5.52
C ALA A 120 -17.01 4.33 4.76
N PHE A 121 -15.69 4.59 4.75
CA PHE A 121 -14.72 3.73 4.11
C PHE A 121 -14.63 2.35 4.79
N SER A 122 -14.67 2.31 6.12
CA SER A 122 -14.67 1.05 6.87
C SER A 122 -15.97 0.26 6.63
N GLU A 123 -17.12 0.93 6.59
CA GLU A 123 -18.40 0.29 6.29
C GLU A 123 -18.45 -0.26 4.86
N TYR A 124 -17.95 0.50 3.88
CA TYR A 124 -17.81 0.01 2.51
C TYR A 124 -16.91 -1.21 2.42
N TYR A 125 -15.77 -1.19 3.12
CA TYR A 125 -14.87 -2.33 3.16
C TYR A 125 -15.54 -3.59 3.70
N GLU A 126 -16.23 -3.50 4.83
CA GLU A 126 -16.91 -4.67 5.42
C GLU A 126 -17.92 -5.32 4.47
N ASN A 127 -18.60 -4.51 3.67
CA ASN A 127 -19.62 -4.97 2.72
C ASN A 127 -19.02 -5.47 1.38
N ASN A 128 -17.78 -5.07 1.04
CA ASN A 128 -17.18 -5.34 -0.27
C ASN A 128 -15.77 -5.95 -0.19
N LYS A 129 -15.33 -6.38 1.01
CA LYS A 129 -14.02 -7.02 1.16
C LYS A 129 -13.97 -8.34 0.38
N PRO A 130 -12.84 -8.63 -0.27
CA PRO A 130 -12.66 -9.91 -0.95
C PRO A 130 -12.88 -11.07 0.02
N THR A 131 -13.68 -12.02 -0.39
CA THR A 131 -13.97 -13.24 0.39
C THR A 131 -13.00 -14.37 0.08
N GLU A 132 -12.34 -14.29 -1.06
CA GLU A 132 -11.36 -15.28 -1.48
C GLU A 132 -9.97 -14.89 -0.97
N LEU A 133 -9.25 -15.86 -0.44
CA LEU A 133 -7.83 -15.70 -0.12
C LEU A 133 -7.04 -15.56 -1.42
N PRO A 134 -6.01 -14.68 -1.45
CA PRO A 134 -5.15 -14.60 -2.62
C PRO A 134 -4.51 -15.97 -2.88
N THR A 135 -4.74 -16.49 -4.07
CA THR A 135 -4.19 -17.77 -4.51
C THR A 135 -2.80 -17.53 -5.07
N LEU A 136 -1.80 -18.21 -4.52
CA LEU A 136 -0.47 -18.25 -5.12
C LEU A 136 -0.49 -19.26 -6.26
N CYS A 137 -0.38 -18.79 -7.50
CA CYS A 137 -0.17 -19.65 -8.64
C CYS A 137 1.33 -19.96 -8.77
N CYS A 138 1.70 -21.22 -8.62
CA CYS A 138 3.08 -21.66 -8.85
C CYS A 138 3.22 -22.11 -10.32
N ASP A 139 4.26 -21.57 -10.99
CA ASP A 139 4.57 -21.96 -12.36
C ASP A 139 5.18 -23.36 -12.43
N ILE A 140 5.92 -23.75 -11.38
CA ILE A 140 6.64 -25.04 -11.30
C ILE A 140 6.48 -25.64 -9.91
N CYS A 141 6.16 -26.92 -9.85
CA CYS A 141 6.25 -27.70 -8.63
C CYS A 141 7.51 -28.58 -8.66
N VAL A 142 8.47 -28.27 -7.81
CA VAL A 142 9.71 -29.06 -7.70
C VAL A 142 9.48 -30.24 -6.78
N THR A 143 9.43 -31.44 -7.36
CA THR A 143 9.27 -32.71 -6.61
C THR A 143 10.60 -33.37 -6.23
N ASP A 144 11.68 -33.04 -6.93
CA ASP A 144 13.04 -33.50 -6.62
C ASP A 144 13.92 -32.29 -6.26
N PRO A 145 14.30 -32.15 -4.97
CA PRO A 145 15.19 -31.08 -4.53
C PRO A 145 16.55 -31.07 -5.23
N GLY A 146 16.98 -32.19 -5.81
CA GLY A 146 18.26 -32.30 -6.51
C GLY A 146 18.37 -31.43 -7.77
N ILE A 147 17.24 -30.96 -8.32
CA ILE A 147 17.25 -30.03 -9.46
C ILE A 147 17.49 -28.57 -9.05
N LEU A 148 17.42 -28.25 -7.75
CA LEU A 148 17.69 -26.93 -7.21
C LEU A 148 19.20 -26.74 -6.97
N ASP A 149 19.99 -27.01 -7.99
CA ASP A 149 21.43 -26.74 -8.00
C ASP A 149 21.73 -25.36 -8.60
N MET A 150 22.98 -24.93 -8.52
CA MET A 150 23.41 -23.65 -9.09
C MET A 150 23.17 -23.57 -10.61
N LYS A 151 23.21 -24.69 -11.32
CA LYS A 151 22.94 -24.74 -12.78
C LYS A 151 21.47 -24.49 -13.08
N GLY A 152 20.58 -25.01 -12.23
CA GLY A 152 19.13 -24.73 -12.30
C GLY A 152 18.83 -23.26 -12.06
N VAL A 153 19.45 -22.65 -11.05
CA VAL A 153 19.32 -21.22 -10.76
C VAL A 153 19.86 -20.36 -11.93
N ASP A 154 21.05 -20.70 -12.46
CA ASP A 154 21.63 -20.01 -13.61
C ASP A 154 20.76 -20.15 -14.87
N ALA A 155 20.09 -21.28 -15.04
CA ALA A 155 19.15 -21.48 -16.14
C ALA A 155 17.93 -20.56 -16.04
N LEU A 156 17.42 -20.29 -14.84
CA LEU A 156 16.32 -19.33 -14.60
C LEU A 156 16.70 -17.90 -14.99
N SER A 157 17.97 -17.51 -14.83
CA SER A 157 18.45 -16.17 -15.20
C SER A 157 18.29 -15.89 -16.70
N ARG A 158 18.20 -16.94 -17.54
CA ARG A 158 17.97 -16.81 -19.00
C ARG A 158 16.58 -16.32 -19.36
N LEU A 159 15.66 -16.32 -18.37
CA LEU A 159 14.30 -15.76 -18.52
C LEU A 159 14.26 -14.25 -18.24
N GLU A 160 15.33 -13.66 -17.75
CA GLU A 160 15.43 -12.22 -17.51
C GLU A 160 15.47 -11.40 -18.82
N PRO A 161 15.05 -10.12 -18.78
CA PRO A 161 14.63 -9.33 -17.62
C PRO A 161 13.16 -9.58 -17.23
N TYR A 162 12.90 -9.74 -15.93
CA TYR A 162 11.57 -9.85 -15.40
C TYR A 162 10.88 -8.48 -15.31
N GLY A 163 9.55 -8.45 -15.44
CA GLY A 163 8.77 -7.23 -15.36
C GLY A 163 7.34 -7.42 -15.86
N SER A 164 6.72 -6.31 -16.27
CA SER A 164 5.37 -6.36 -16.85
C SER A 164 5.35 -7.23 -18.12
N GLY A 165 4.49 -8.24 -18.13
CA GLY A 165 4.39 -9.22 -19.25
C GLY A 165 5.40 -10.37 -19.19
N ASN A 166 6.37 -10.33 -18.26
CA ASN A 166 7.31 -11.43 -17.99
C ASN A 166 7.57 -11.53 -16.48
N PRO A 167 6.60 -12.04 -15.68
CA PRO A 167 6.74 -12.13 -14.24
C PRO A 167 7.85 -13.11 -13.86
N LYS A 168 8.44 -12.88 -12.69
CA LYS A 168 9.41 -13.82 -12.13
C LYS A 168 8.71 -15.15 -11.84
N PRO A 169 9.30 -16.29 -12.21
CA PRO A 169 8.75 -17.61 -11.86
C PRO A 169 8.57 -17.79 -10.36
N THR A 170 7.47 -18.39 -9.97
CA THR A 170 7.05 -18.65 -8.59
C THR A 170 6.97 -20.14 -8.29
#